data_a86088323461e6bc6c05326176a42a09
#
_entry.id   a86088323461e6bc6c05326176a42a09
#
_cell.length_a   1.000
_cell.length_b   1.000
_cell.length_c   1.000
_cell.angle_alpha   90.00
_cell.angle_beta   90.00
_cell.angle_gamma   90.00
#
_symmetry.space_group_name_H-M   'P 1'
#
loop_
_entity.id
_entity.type
_entity.pdbx_description
1 polymer ?
#
loop_
_entity_poly.entity_id
_entity_poly.type
_entity_poly.pdbx_seq_one_letter_code
_entity_poly.pdbx_strand_id
1 'polypeptide(L)'
;MRQELATAAMHLFSTKGYEATTVDEIAAAAGVARRTFFRHFRSKEEAIFPDHDDTLVRVQAVLDSAEQGEHPLDTVCRGITEVLRMYAESPEVSVERYRLTREVPALREHEIASVARYDRLFTRYLLGHFDEAAHRAGDDDPLLAEVAASAVVAAHNHVLRRWLRAGGKGDVEAQLNHAFDVIRETFGTGMGVGRTEPAAKAAPAVRESRAGGVVVAVARTDASPAEVLRAIEKALETDEPPTGA
;
A
#
# COMPACT_ATOMS: atom_id res chain seq x y z
N MET A 1 -14.13 25.08 -13.94
CA MET A 1 -15.40 24.46 -14.40
C MET A 1 -15.64 23.11 -13.74
N ARG A 2 -14.74 22.08 -13.85
CA ARG A 2 -14.93 20.77 -13.18
C ARG A 2 -15.06 20.94 -11.67
N GLN A 3 -14.16 21.73 -11.06
CA GLN A 3 -14.15 22.01 -9.63
C GLN A 3 -15.38 22.82 -9.16
N GLU A 4 -15.84 23.78 -9.96
CA GLU A 4 -17.05 24.55 -9.65
C GLU A 4 -18.31 23.68 -9.61
N LEU A 5 -18.43 22.74 -10.56
CA LEU A 5 -19.51 21.75 -10.57
C LEU A 5 -19.43 20.81 -9.35
N ALA A 6 -18.22 20.37 -8.97
CA ALA A 6 -18.00 19.55 -7.78
C ALA A 6 -18.36 20.29 -6.49
N THR A 7 -17.97 21.57 -6.37
CA THR A 7 -18.31 22.42 -5.24
C THR A 7 -19.83 22.63 -5.15
N ALA A 8 -20.51 22.90 -6.27
CA ALA A 8 -21.95 23.03 -6.33
C ALA A 8 -22.67 21.72 -5.93
N ALA A 9 -22.16 20.57 -6.41
CA ALA A 9 -22.70 19.25 -6.04
C ALA A 9 -22.56 18.99 -4.54
N MET A 10 -21.37 19.19 -3.97
CA MET A 10 -21.12 19.03 -2.54
C MET A 10 -22.04 19.91 -1.70
N HIS A 11 -22.19 21.20 -2.06
CA HIS A 11 -23.06 22.11 -1.35
C HIS A 11 -24.53 21.65 -1.38
N LEU A 12 -25.03 21.25 -2.54
CA LEU A 12 -26.42 20.78 -2.68
C LEU A 12 -26.66 19.46 -1.94
N PHE A 13 -25.72 18.53 -1.99
CA PHE A 13 -25.84 17.27 -1.27
C PHE A 13 -25.84 17.46 0.25
N SER A 14 -25.05 18.40 0.77
CA SER A 14 -25.00 18.71 2.21
C SER A 14 -26.22 19.49 2.70
N THR A 15 -26.81 20.34 1.87
CA THR A 15 -27.92 21.22 2.28
C THR A 15 -29.30 20.66 1.96
N LYS A 16 -29.45 20.04 0.78
CA LYS A 16 -30.72 19.51 0.28
C LYS A 16 -30.83 17.99 0.42
N GLY A 17 -29.69 17.32 0.55
CA GLY A 17 -29.58 15.87 0.53
C GLY A 17 -29.31 15.32 -0.86
N TYR A 18 -28.63 14.17 -0.89
CA TYR A 18 -28.20 13.52 -2.13
C TYR A 18 -29.38 13.13 -3.04
N GLU A 19 -30.39 12.44 -2.50
CA GLU A 19 -31.53 11.93 -3.28
C GLU A 19 -32.37 13.06 -3.89
N ALA A 20 -32.54 14.15 -3.15
CA ALA A 20 -33.34 15.30 -3.60
C ALA A 20 -32.62 16.21 -4.59
N THR A 21 -31.31 16.01 -4.81
CA THR A 21 -30.48 16.83 -5.71
C THR A 21 -30.42 16.23 -7.11
N THR A 22 -30.71 17.05 -8.12
CA THR A 22 -30.64 16.69 -9.53
C THR A 22 -29.40 17.27 -10.24
N VAL A 23 -29.00 16.66 -11.36
CA VAL A 23 -27.93 17.20 -12.21
C VAL A 23 -28.26 18.60 -12.75
N ASP A 24 -29.55 18.87 -13.02
CA ASP A 24 -29.99 20.18 -13.50
C ASP A 24 -29.75 21.27 -12.46
N GLU A 25 -30.02 20.98 -11.19
CA GLU A 25 -29.77 21.90 -10.07
C GLU A 25 -28.27 22.13 -9.85
N ILE A 26 -27.44 21.08 -9.95
CA ILE A 26 -25.98 21.20 -9.86
C ILE A 26 -25.44 22.10 -10.97
N ALA A 27 -25.87 21.86 -12.21
CA ALA A 27 -25.48 22.68 -13.36
C ALA A 27 -25.93 24.14 -13.21
N ALA A 28 -27.17 24.36 -12.78
CA ALA A 28 -27.70 25.70 -12.54
C ALA A 28 -26.95 26.42 -11.43
N ALA A 29 -26.63 25.73 -10.32
CA ALA A 29 -25.86 26.31 -9.21
C ALA A 29 -24.43 26.68 -9.62
N ALA A 30 -23.84 25.95 -10.57
CA ALA A 30 -22.54 26.27 -11.17
C ALA A 30 -22.63 27.27 -12.34
N GLY A 31 -23.82 27.79 -12.67
CA GLY A 31 -24.03 28.76 -13.75
C GLY A 31 -23.83 28.21 -15.15
N VAL A 32 -24.05 26.89 -15.36
CA VAL A 32 -23.83 26.24 -16.65
C VAL A 32 -25.04 25.41 -17.10
N ALA A 33 -25.08 25.04 -18.37
CA ALA A 33 -26.09 24.14 -18.90
C ALA A 33 -25.82 22.68 -18.47
N ARG A 34 -26.89 21.86 -18.35
CA ARG A 34 -26.83 20.42 -18.07
C ARG A 34 -25.82 19.67 -18.98
N ARG A 35 -25.75 20.03 -20.27
CA ARG A 35 -24.76 19.42 -21.20
C ARG A 35 -23.31 19.66 -20.75
N THR A 36 -23.02 20.79 -20.11
CA THR A 36 -21.69 21.09 -19.59
C THR A 36 -21.34 20.16 -18.43
N PHE A 37 -22.29 19.84 -17.55
CA PHE A 37 -22.10 18.84 -16.50
C PHE A 37 -21.66 17.49 -17.11
N PHE A 38 -22.41 16.96 -18.06
CA PHE A 38 -22.11 15.65 -18.67
C PHE A 38 -20.83 15.60 -19.55
N ARG A 39 -20.27 16.76 -19.87
CA ARG A 39 -18.93 16.83 -20.48
C ARG A 39 -17.82 16.57 -19.44
N HIS A 40 -18.07 16.79 -18.17
CA HIS A 40 -17.09 16.66 -17.08
C HIS A 40 -17.32 15.44 -16.20
N PHE A 41 -18.57 15.01 -16.04
CA PHE A 41 -18.99 13.92 -15.16
C PHE A 41 -20.02 13.04 -15.84
N ARG A 42 -19.92 11.73 -15.64
CA ARG A 42 -20.85 10.75 -16.19
C ARG A 42 -22.14 10.63 -15.34
N SER A 43 -22.01 10.93 -14.04
CA SER A 43 -23.11 10.84 -13.06
C SER A 43 -22.93 11.87 -11.95
N LYS A 44 -23.97 12.06 -11.13
CA LYS A 44 -23.88 12.97 -9.97
C LYS A 44 -22.95 12.46 -8.88
N GLU A 45 -22.77 11.15 -8.78
CA GLU A 45 -21.83 10.50 -7.86
C GLU A 45 -20.39 10.88 -8.20
N GLU A 46 -20.03 10.86 -9.49
CA GLU A 46 -18.70 11.23 -9.94
C GLU A 46 -18.32 12.68 -9.60
N ALA A 47 -19.31 13.56 -9.52
CA ALA A 47 -19.07 14.96 -9.17
C ALA A 47 -18.58 15.17 -7.72
N ILE A 48 -18.78 14.20 -6.83
CA ILE A 48 -18.23 14.24 -5.46
C ILE A 48 -16.74 13.86 -5.43
N PHE A 49 -16.28 13.12 -6.43
CA PHE A 49 -14.92 12.60 -6.50
C PHE A 49 -14.13 13.14 -7.72
N PRO A 50 -14.07 14.48 -7.91
CA PRO A 50 -13.54 15.07 -9.14
C PRO A 50 -12.04 14.80 -9.33
N ASP A 51 -11.33 14.54 -8.24
CA ASP A 51 -9.86 14.55 -8.22
C ASP A 51 -9.25 13.14 -8.42
N HIS A 52 -10.06 12.08 -8.37
CA HIS A 52 -9.55 10.70 -8.45
C HIS A 52 -8.87 10.34 -9.78
N ASP A 53 -9.40 10.83 -10.91
CA ASP A 53 -8.80 10.55 -12.22
C ASP A 53 -7.44 11.23 -12.38
N ASP A 54 -7.35 12.51 -11.98
CA ASP A 54 -6.10 13.26 -12.02
C ASP A 54 -5.08 12.68 -11.01
N THR A 55 -5.56 12.21 -9.86
CA THR A 55 -4.71 11.54 -8.87
C THR A 55 -4.16 10.23 -9.39
N LEU A 56 -4.95 9.43 -10.13
CA LEU A 56 -4.44 8.21 -10.76
C LEU A 56 -3.31 8.50 -11.75
N VAL A 57 -3.41 9.59 -12.51
CA VAL A 57 -2.33 10.03 -13.41
C VAL A 57 -1.07 10.39 -12.62
N ARG A 58 -1.21 11.12 -11.49
CA ARG A 58 -0.07 11.45 -10.61
C ARG A 58 0.55 10.19 -10.01
N VAL A 59 -0.28 9.26 -9.51
CA VAL A 59 0.20 7.98 -8.98
C VAL A 59 0.97 7.20 -10.05
N GLN A 60 0.44 7.10 -11.27
CA GLN A 60 1.14 6.45 -12.38
C GLN A 60 2.50 7.10 -12.64
N ALA A 61 2.56 8.44 -12.68
CA ALA A 61 3.81 9.17 -12.88
C ALA A 61 4.84 8.89 -11.77
N VAL A 62 4.40 8.73 -10.50
CA VAL A 62 5.28 8.31 -9.40
C VAL A 62 5.83 6.90 -9.65
N LEU A 63 4.99 5.96 -10.06
CA LEU A 63 5.42 4.59 -10.37
C LEU A 63 6.42 4.56 -11.53
N ASP A 64 6.18 5.34 -12.58
CA ASP A 64 7.03 5.44 -13.77
C ASP A 64 8.38 6.13 -13.46
N SER A 65 8.45 6.92 -12.38
CA SER A 65 9.65 7.63 -11.92
C SER A 65 10.50 6.85 -10.90
N ALA A 66 10.24 5.55 -10.72
CA ALA A 66 11.01 4.73 -9.80
C ALA A 66 12.51 4.76 -10.14
N GLU A 67 13.35 4.95 -9.12
CA GLU A 67 14.79 4.96 -9.30
C GLU A 67 15.33 3.54 -9.49
N GLN A 68 16.46 3.43 -10.19
CA GLN A 68 17.09 2.14 -10.37
C GLN A 68 17.55 1.58 -9.02
N GLY A 69 17.02 0.41 -8.64
CA GLY A 69 17.31 -0.22 -7.34
C GLY A 69 16.38 0.22 -6.21
N GLU A 70 15.42 1.10 -6.45
CA GLU A 70 14.35 1.39 -5.48
C GLU A 70 13.50 0.14 -5.27
N HIS A 71 13.18 -0.16 -4.00
CA HIS A 71 12.33 -1.30 -3.70
C HIS A 71 10.90 -1.06 -4.21
N PRO A 72 10.28 -1.95 -5.02
CA PRO A 72 8.95 -1.71 -5.62
C PRO A 72 7.86 -1.37 -4.61
N LEU A 73 7.93 -1.93 -3.41
CA LEU A 73 7.02 -1.62 -2.33
C LEU A 73 7.13 -0.15 -1.87
N ASP A 74 8.36 0.40 -1.84
CA ASP A 74 8.59 1.81 -1.49
C ASP A 74 8.00 2.74 -2.54
N THR A 75 8.15 2.39 -3.81
CA THR A 75 7.55 3.12 -4.92
C THR A 75 6.02 3.13 -4.82
N VAL A 76 5.40 1.98 -4.49
CA VAL A 76 3.95 1.89 -4.26
C VAL A 76 3.54 2.72 -3.04
N CYS A 77 4.30 2.70 -1.95
CA CYS A 77 4.06 3.55 -0.77
C CYS A 77 4.14 5.04 -1.11
N ARG A 78 5.10 5.46 -1.96
CA ARG A 78 5.14 6.84 -2.48
C ARG A 78 3.92 7.15 -3.34
N GLY A 79 3.52 6.22 -4.20
CA GLY A 79 2.35 6.39 -5.07
C GLY A 79 1.06 6.60 -4.29
N ILE A 80 0.78 5.80 -3.27
CA ILE A 80 -0.44 5.94 -2.47
C ILE A 80 -0.43 7.22 -1.60
N THR A 81 0.74 7.78 -1.30
CA THR A 81 0.86 9.07 -0.59
C THR A 81 0.24 10.21 -1.40
N GLU A 82 0.29 10.16 -2.73
CA GLU A 82 -0.40 11.15 -3.59
C GLU A 82 -1.92 11.14 -3.38
N VAL A 83 -2.49 9.95 -3.10
CA VAL A 83 -3.91 9.84 -2.78
C VAL A 83 -4.22 10.51 -1.43
N LEU A 84 -3.36 10.31 -0.43
CA LEU A 84 -3.53 10.97 0.87
C LEU A 84 -3.44 12.50 0.73
N ARG A 85 -2.48 13.00 -0.03
CA ARG A 85 -2.29 14.43 -0.27
C ARG A 85 -3.52 15.07 -0.89
N MET A 86 -4.13 14.41 -1.89
CA MET A 86 -5.39 14.86 -2.48
C MET A 86 -6.49 15.12 -1.41
N TYR A 87 -6.62 14.21 -0.42
CA TYR A 87 -7.56 14.42 0.67
C TYR A 87 -7.12 15.51 1.64
N ALA A 88 -5.80 15.64 1.88
CA ALA A 88 -5.24 16.60 2.82
C ALA A 88 -5.20 18.05 2.27
N GLU A 89 -5.28 18.25 0.95
CA GLU A 89 -5.36 19.58 0.33
C GLU A 89 -6.59 20.38 0.79
N SER A 90 -7.72 19.71 1.09
CA SER A 90 -8.96 20.34 1.54
C SER A 90 -9.64 19.49 2.62
N PRO A 91 -9.15 19.55 3.87
CA PRO A 91 -9.62 18.68 4.95
C PRO A 91 -11.13 18.75 5.22
N GLU A 92 -11.69 19.97 5.23
CA GLU A 92 -13.12 20.17 5.49
C GLU A 92 -13.99 19.53 4.41
N VAL A 93 -13.63 19.69 3.13
CA VAL A 93 -14.33 19.06 1.99
C VAL A 93 -14.21 17.54 2.06
N SER A 94 -13.04 17.04 2.43
CA SER A 94 -12.77 15.60 2.55
C SER A 94 -13.56 14.98 3.70
N VAL A 95 -13.69 15.65 4.83
CA VAL A 95 -14.52 15.22 5.97
C VAL A 95 -16.00 15.19 5.58
N GLU A 96 -16.50 16.21 4.89
CA GLU A 96 -17.89 16.26 4.45
C GLU A 96 -18.18 15.19 3.39
N ARG A 97 -17.27 14.99 2.43
CA ARG A 97 -17.34 13.89 1.46
C ARG A 97 -17.42 12.53 2.16
N TYR A 98 -16.57 12.31 3.17
CA TYR A 98 -16.56 11.08 3.95
C TYR A 98 -17.90 10.85 4.69
N ARG A 99 -18.48 11.91 5.28
CA ARG A 99 -19.80 11.84 5.91
C ARG A 99 -20.87 11.39 4.91
N LEU A 100 -20.96 12.07 3.77
CA LEU A 100 -21.92 11.74 2.71
C LEU A 100 -21.74 10.31 2.18
N THR A 101 -20.50 9.89 1.95
CA THR A 101 -20.20 8.53 1.47
C THR A 101 -20.65 7.46 2.47
N ARG A 102 -20.63 7.75 3.76
CA ARG A 102 -21.15 6.81 4.77
C ARG A 102 -22.66 6.73 4.80
N GLU A 103 -23.34 7.83 4.53
CA GLU A 103 -24.80 7.93 4.59
C GLU A 103 -25.47 7.42 3.30
N VAL A 104 -24.81 7.61 2.14
CA VAL A 104 -25.39 7.33 0.82
C VAL A 104 -24.76 6.08 0.20
N PRO A 105 -25.53 4.98 0.01
CA PRO A 105 -25.01 3.73 -0.56
C PRO A 105 -24.36 3.89 -1.94
N ALA A 106 -24.97 4.66 -2.85
CA ALA A 106 -24.46 4.90 -4.21
C ALA A 106 -23.07 5.56 -4.19
N LEU A 107 -22.83 6.50 -3.26
CA LEU A 107 -21.51 7.12 -3.09
C LEU A 107 -20.48 6.15 -2.53
N ARG A 108 -20.89 5.25 -1.64
CA ARG A 108 -20.02 4.21 -1.11
C ARG A 108 -19.60 3.21 -2.19
N GLU A 109 -20.51 2.79 -3.05
CA GLU A 109 -20.20 1.92 -4.18
C GLU A 109 -19.21 2.57 -5.13
N HIS A 110 -19.36 3.86 -5.40
CA HIS A 110 -18.42 4.63 -6.22
C HIS A 110 -17.04 4.73 -5.58
N GLU A 111 -16.96 4.97 -4.26
CA GLU A 111 -15.70 4.98 -3.50
C GLU A 111 -15.00 3.61 -3.59
N ILE A 112 -15.71 2.51 -3.36
CA ILE A 112 -15.18 1.14 -3.46
C ILE A 112 -14.60 0.89 -4.86
N ALA A 113 -15.33 1.27 -5.91
CA ALA A 113 -14.87 1.13 -7.28
C ALA A 113 -13.61 1.96 -7.56
N SER A 114 -13.51 3.15 -6.99
CA SER A 114 -12.33 4.02 -7.11
C SER A 114 -11.12 3.44 -6.39
N VAL A 115 -11.30 2.92 -5.16
CA VAL A 115 -10.22 2.25 -4.40
C VAL A 115 -9.68 1.03 -5.16
N ALA A 116 -10.56 0.23 -5.75
CA ALA A 116 -10.17 -0.93 -6.55
C ALA A 116 -9.32 -0.57 -7.80
N ARG A 117 -9.37 0.67 -8.28
CA ARG A 117 -8.50 1.13 -9.39
C ARG A 117 -7.05 1.28 -8.93
N TYR A 118 -6.83 1.81 -7.73
CA TYR A 118 -5.48 1.92 -7.14
C TYR A 118 -4.91 0.55 -6.81
N ASP A 119 -5.71 -0.33 -6.23
CA ASP A 119 -5.31 -1.70 -5.92
C ASP A 119 -4.81 -2.45 -7.16
N ARG A 120 -5.59 -2.43 -8.26
CA ARG A 120 -5.18 -3.01 -9.55
C ARG A 120 -3.94 -2.37 -10.16
N LEU A 121 -3.76 -1.05 -9.99
CA LEU A 121 -2.60 -0.34 -10.49
C LEU A 121 -1.33 -0.80 -9.77
N PHE A 122 -1.37 -0.86 -8.44
CA PHE A 122 -0.25 -1.29 -7.61
C PHE A 122 0.08 -2.77 -7.78
N THR A 123 -0.92 -3.65 -7.84
CA THR A 123 -0.74 -5.08 -8.11
C THR A 123 0.01 -5.28 -9.43
N ARG A 124 -0.43 -4.58 -10.49
CA ARG A 124 0.24 -4.68 -11.81
C ARG A 124 1.67 -4.17 -11.76
N TYR A 125 1.91 -3.06 -11.06
CA TYR A 125 3.25 -2.51 -10.89
C TYR A 125 4.16 -3.50 -10.16
N LEU A 126 3.74 -4.00 -9.00
CA LEU A 126 4.51 -4.97 -8.22
C LEU A 126 4.80 -6.23 -9.02
N LEU A 127 3.81 -6.79 -9.70
CA LEU A 127 3.97 -7.99 -10.52
C LEU A 127 5.01 -7.82 -11.64
N GLY A 128 5.11 -6.60 -12.23
CA GLY A 128 6.10 -6.30 -13.26
C GLY A 128 7.51 -6.03 -12.74
N HIS A 129 7.70 -5.98 -11.42
CA HIS A 129 8.98 -5.62 -10.77
C HIS A 129 9.50 -6.71 -9.83
N PHE A 130 8.93 -7.91 -9.84
CA PHE A 130 9.54 -9.05 -9.19
C PHE A 130 10.81 -9.48 -9.94
N ASP A 131 11.86 -9.83 -9.20
CA ASP A 131 13.08 -10.34 -9.77
C ASP A 131 12.84 -11.74 -10.39
N GLU A 132 13.14 -11.90 -11.69
CA GLU A 132 13.05 -13.19 -12.39
C GLU A 132 13.86 -14.31 -11.69
N ALA A 133 14.89 -13.97 -10.93
CA ALA A 133 15.67 -14.93 -10.15
C ALA A 133 14.92 -15.44 -8.91
N ALA A 134 13.99 -14.65 -8.35
CA ALA A 134 13.09 -15.07 -7.27
C ALA A 134 11.95 -15.96 -7.78
N HIS A 135 11.56 -15.82 -9.04
CA HIS A 135 10.48 -16.57 -9.71
C HIS A 135 10.73 -18.10 -9.81
N ARG A 136 11.93 -18.57 -9.57
CA ARG A 136 12.27 -20.00 -9.68
C ARG A 136 11.73 -20.88 -8.56
N ALA A 137 11.12 -20.30 -7.53
CA ALA A 137 10.71 -21.04 -6.32
C ALA A 137 9.20 -21.34 -6.23
N GLY A 138 8.36 -20.87 -7.16
CA GLY A 138 6.93 -21.17 -7.15
C GLY A 138 6.05 -20.09 -7.78
N ASP A 139 4.85 -20.47 -8.12
CA ASP A 139 3.81 -19.71 -8.84
C ASP A 139 3.10 -18.67 -7.94
N ASP A 140 3.74 -18.22 -6.84
CA ASP A 140 3.10 -17.41 -5.80
C ASP A 140 3.22 -15.87 -6.03
N ASP A 141 3.98 -15.43 -7.04
CA ASP A 141 4.22 -14.01 -7.30
C ASP A 141 2.95 -13.19 -7.56
N PRO A 142 1.96 -13.68 -8.32
CA PRO A 142 0.71 -12.95 -8.50
C PRO A 142 -0.05 -12.75 -7.18
N LEU A 143 -0.07 -13.78 -6.33
CA LEU A 143 -0.69 -13.71 -5.01
C LEU A 143 0.06 -12.72 -4.10
N LEU A 144 1.38 -12.77 -4.09
CA LEU A 144 2.21 -11.88 -3.28
C LEU A 144 2.05 -10.41 -3.70
N ALA A 145 2.01 -10.14 -5.02
CA ALA A 145 1.74 -8.81 -5.56
C ALA A 145 0.37 -8.28 -5.14
N GLU A 146 -0.67 -9.10 -5.24
CA GLU A 146 -2.04 -8.74 -4.86
C GLU A 146 -2.14 -8.49 -3.35
N VAL A 147 -1.60 -9.38 -2.53
CA VAL A 147 -1.62 -9.24 -1.06
C VAL A 147 -0.86 -7.99 -0.62
N ALA A 148 0.31 -7.73 -1.19
CA ALA A 148 1.12 -6.57 -0.81
C ALA A 148 0.48 -5.24 -1.27
N ALA A 149 -0.05 -5.17 -2.49
CA ALA A 149 -0.80 -4.01 -2.97
C ALA A 149 -2.01 -3.73 -2.08
N SER A 150 -2.81 -4.76 -1.79
CA SER A 150 -3.98 -4.66 -0.92
C SER A 150 -3.61 -4.26 0.51
N ALA A 151 -2.46 -4.73 1.04
CA ALA A 151 -1.98 -4.30 2.35
C ALA A 151 -1.65 -2.81 2.39
N VAL A 152 -0.97 -2.27 1.36
CA VAL A 152 -0.67 -0.83 1.25
C VAL A 152 -1.96 -0.01 1.16
N VAL A 153 -2.90 -0.43 0.31
CA VAL A 153 -4.22 0.23 0.18
C VAL A 153 -5.01 0.16 1.49
N ALA A 154 -4.99 -0.97 2.19
CA ALA A 154 -5.66 -1.13 3.48
C ALA A 154 -5.06 -0.24 4.57
N ALA A 155 -3.73 -0.12 4.64
CA ALA A 155 -3.02 0.76 5.57
C ALA A 155 -3.37 2.23 5.31
N HIS A 156 -3.31 2.68 4.05
CA HIS A 156 -3.75 4.01 3.65
C HIS A 156 -5.21 4.28 4.05
N ASN A 157 -6.12 3.39 3.72
CA ASN A 157 -7.54 3.53 4.03
C ASN A 157 -7.80 3.53 5.54
N HIS A 158 -7.02 2.80 6.33
CA HIS A 158 -7.12 2.82 7.79
C HIS A 158 -6.74 4.21 8.34
N VAL A 159 -5.59 4.73 7.92
CA VAL A 159 -5.08 6.04 8.35
C VAL A 159 -6.03 7.16 7.89
N LEU A 160 -6.42 7.16 6.62
CA LEU A 160 -7.34 8.15 6.06
C LEU A 160 -8.67 8.19 6.81
N ARG A 161 -9.32 7.04 7.01
CA ARG A 161 -10.60 6.98 7.75
C ARG A 161 -10.47 7.43 9.20
N ARG A 162 -9.34 7.15 9.86
CA ARG A 162 -9.06 7.61 11.22
C ARG A 162 -8.93 9.13 11.26
N TRP A 163 -8.16 9.70 10.32
CA TRP A 163 -7.97 11.14 10.20
C TRP A 163 -9.27 11.89 9.86
N LEU A 164 -10.07 11.39 8.92
CA LEU A 164 -11.37 11.97 8.56
C LEU A 164 -12.35 11.94 9.74
N ARG A 165 -12.38 10.85 10.53
CA ARG A 165 -13.18 10.77 11.76
C ARG A 165 -12.71 11.74 12.84
N ALA A 166 -11.44 12.10 12.86
CA ALA A 166 -10.88 13.13 13.73
C ALA A 166 -11.12 14.56 13.20
N GLY A 167 -11.94 14.73 12.15
CA GLY A 167 -12.26 16.03 11.56
C GLY A 167 -11.12 16.59 10.70
N GLY A 168 -10.29 15.75 10.09
CA GLY A 168 -9.20 16.17 9.23
C GLY A 168 -8.03 16.82 9.99
N LYS A 169 -7.83 16.47 11.27
CA LYS A 169 -6.82 17.09 12.13
C LYS A 169 -5.66 16.14 12.44
N GLY A 170 -4.49 16.74 12.68
CA GLY A 170 -3.28 16.02 13.02
C GLY A 170 -2.40 15.70 11.81
N ASP A 171 -1.20 15.22 12.07
CA ASP A 171 -0.22 14.86 11.06
C ASP A 171 -0.56 13.48 10.46
N VAL A 172 -1.30 13.52 9.36
CA VAL A 172 -1.74 12.30 8.66
C VAL A 172 -0.61 11.65 7.86
N GLU A 173 0.36 12.44 7.37
CA GLU A 173 1.52 11.88 6.65
C GLU A 173 2.42 11.08 7.60
N ALA A 174 2.69 11.59 8.81
CA ALA A 174 3.45 10.84 9.81
C ALA A 174 2.75 9.51 10.21
N GLN A 175 1.41 9.53 10.33
CA GLN A 175 0.65 8.31 10.60
C GLN A 175 0.72 7.31 9.43
N LEU A 176 0.68 7.80 8.19
CA LEU A 176 0.81 6.94 7.00
C LEU A 176 2.21 6.35 6.89
N ASN A 177 3.26 7.14 7.14
CA ASN A 177 4.64 6.65 7.13
C ASN A 177 4.85 5.54 8.17
N HIS A 178 4.33 5.71 9.38
CA HIS A 178 4.36 4.65 10.39
C HIS A 178 3.63 3.37 9.94
N ALA A 179 2.48 3.51 9.27
CA ALA A 179 1.78 2.33 8.71
C ALA A 179 2.59 1.64 7.61
N PHE A 180 3.35 2.40 6.82
CA PHE A 180 4.27 1.85 5.82
C PHE A 180 5.46 1.11 6.43
N ASP A 181 5.97 1.56 7.59
CA ASP A 181 7.01 0.83 8.29
C ASP A 181 6.53 -0.57 8.69
N VAL A 182 5.30 -0.71 9.17
CA VAL A 182 4.68 -2.02 9.44
C VAL A 182 4.58 -2.88 8.17
N ILE A 183 4.21 -2.27 7.03
CA ILE A 183 4.16 -2.98 5.74
C ILE A 183 5.56 -3.46 5.32
N ARG A 184 6.57 -2.59 5.42
CA ARG A 184 7.97 -2.92 5.09
C ARG A 184 8.51 -4.04 5.95
N GLU A 185 8.25 -4.02 7.24
CA GLU A 185 8.64 -5.08 8.18
C GLU A 185 7.99 -6.43 7.81
N THR A 186 6.75 -6.39 7.32
CA THR A 186 5.98 -7.60 7.00
C THR A 186 6.36 -8.20 5.63
N PHE A 187 6.54 -7.36 4.60
CA PHE A 187 6.70 -7.79 3.21
C PHE A 187 8.09 -7.51 2.62
N GLY A 188 8.86 -6.60 3.21
CA GLY A 188 10.09 -6.06 2.62
C GLY A 188 11.16 -7.09 2.27
N THR A 189 11.21 -8.24 2.96
CA THR A 189 12.16 -9.32 2.68
C THR A 189 11.64 -10.32 1.63
N GLY A 190 10.36 -10.28 1.29
CA GLY A 190 9.70 -11.24 0.39
C GLY A 190 9.58 -10.78 -1.07
N MET A 191 9.64 -9.47 -1.31
CA MET A 191 9.43 -8.89 -2.65
C MET A 191 10.74 -8.47 -3.32
N GLY A 192 11.62 -9.41 -3.52
CA GLY A 192 12.91 -9.42 -4.13
C GLY A 192 13.31 -8.28 -5.07
N VAL A 193 13.67 -7.10 -4.52
CA VAL A 193 14.62 -6.22 -5.17
C VAL A 193 15.94 -6.39 -4.45
N GLY A 194 16.92 -6.90 -5.20
CA GLY A 194 18.28 -7.07 -4.68
C GLY A 194 18.30 -7.93 -3.42
N ARG A 195 17.90 -9.19 -3.52
CA ARG A 195 18.72 -10.17 -2.86
C ARG A 195 20.12 -9.96 -3.47
N THR A 196 20.89 -9.04 -2.91
CA THR A 196 22.32 -9.27 -2.85
C THR A 196 22.42 -10.75 -2.57
N GLU A 197 23.11 -11.49 -3.47
CA GLU A 197 23.38 -12.91 -3.29
C GLU A 197 23.51 -13.17 -1.80
N PRO A 198 22.85 -14.21 -1.25
CA PRO A 198 23.09 -14.54 0.14
C PRO A 198 24.61 -14.58 0.23
N ALA A 199 25.17 -13.59 0.95
CA ALA A 199 26.61 -13.45 1.13
C ALA A 199 27.12 -14.86 1.35
N ALA A 200 27.99 -15.33 0.46
CA ALA A 200 28.40 -16.72 0.27
C ALA A 200 28.22 -17.47 1.56
N LYS A 201 27.24 -18.38 1.63
CA LYS A 201 26.81 -19.20 2.77
C LYS A 201 27.49 -18.76 4.06
N ALA A 202 26.98 -17.74 4.73
CA ALA A 202 27.41 -17.49 6.10
C ALA A 202 27.17 -18.81 6.83
N ALA A 203 28.24 -19.44 7.24
CA ALA A 203 28.18 -20.66 8.01
C ALA A 203 27.14 -20.44 9.11
N PRO A 204 26.21 -21.39 9.34
CA PRO A 204 25.11 -21.20 10.27
C PRO A 204 25.69 -20.62 11.56
N ALA A 205 25.17 -19.44 11.97
CA ALA A 205 25.57 -18.84 13.23
C ALA A 205 25.02 -19.74 14.33
N VAL A 206 25.86 -20.68 14.76
CA VAL A 206 25.57 -21.57 15.87
C VAL A 206 25.72 -20.72 17.15
N ARG A 207 24.64 -20.33 17.76
CA ARG A 207 24.68 -19.82 19.14
C ARG A 207 24.84 -21.01 20.08
N GLU A 208 26.06 -21.23 20.56
CA GLU A 208 26.35 -22.22 21.59
C GLU A 208 25.90 -21.69 22.95
N SER A 209 25.03 -22.44 23.64
CA SER A 209 24.79 -22.31 25.07
C SER A 209 25.22 -23.58 25.76
N ARG A 210 26.29 -23.53 26.54
CA ARG A 210 26.78 -24.64 27.35
C ARG A 210 26.14 -24.61 28.73
N ALA A 211 25.26 -25.55 29.01
CA ALA A 211 24.81 -25.85 30.35
C ALA A 211 24.75 -27.37 30.52
N GLY A 212 25.67 -27.93 31.36
CA GLY A 212 25.56 -29.31 31.81
C GLY A 212 25.79 -30.41 30.77
N GLY A 213 26.75 -30.25 29.83
CA GLY A 213 27.14 -31.31 28.88
C GLY A 213 26.16 -31.52 27.71
N VAL A 214 25.18 -30.64 27.54
CA VAL A 214 24.25 -30.66 26.41
C VAL A 214 24.52 -29.47 25.53
N VAL A 215 24.79 -29.72 24.23
CA VAL A 215 24.91 -28.67 23.22
C VAL A 215 23.57 -28.52 22.52
N VAL A 216 22.96 -27.33 22.63
CA VAL A 216 21.73 -26.98 21.90
C VAL A 216 22.12 -26.04 20.76
N ALA A 217 22.04 -26.52 19.51
CA ALA A 217 22.24 -25.70 18.32
C ALA A 217 20.88 -25.35 17.73
N VAL A 218 20.62 -24.04 17.55
CA VAL A 218 19.44 -23.54 16.87
C VAL A 218 19.89 -22.90 15.56
N ALA A 219 19.61 -23.54 14.44
CA ALA A 219 19.90 -23.02 13.11
C ALA A 219 18.61 -22.90 12.29
N ARG A 220 18.39 -21.75 11.65
CA ARG A 220 17.45 -21.64 10.53
C ARG A 220 18.20 -21.96 9.26
N THR A 221 17.91 -23.11 8.66
CA THR A 221 18.57 -23.56 7.44
C THR A 221 17.60 -24.36 6.59
N ASP A 222 17.75 -24.25 5.27
CA ASP A 222 17.06 -25.08 4.30
C ASP A 222 17.77 -26.43 4.08
N ALA A 223 18.87 -26.68 4.81
CA ALA A 223 19.61 -27.94 4.75
C ALA A 223 18.82 -29.06 5.44
N SER A 224 18.97 -30.26 4.92
CA SER A 224 18.35 -31.44 5.52
C SER A 224 18.88 -31.70 6.94
N PRO A 225 18.10 -32.33 7.84
CA PRO A 225 18.57 -32.66 9.19
C PRO A 225 19.89 -33.46 9.22
N ALA A 226 20.13 -34.29 8.21
CA ALA A 226 21.35 -35.07 8.08
C ALA A 226 22.57 -34.21 7.72
N GLU A 227 22.42 -33.12 6.98
CA GLU A 227 23.47 -32.17 6.67
C GLU A 227 23.82 -31.28 7.88
N VAL A 228 22.76 -30.88 8.64
CA VAL A 228 22.93 -30.13 9.89
C VAL A 228 23.70 -30.96 10.92
N LEU A 229 23.33 -32.23 11.13
CA LEU A 229 23.99 -33.12 12.05
C LEU A 229 25.47 -33.31 11.67
N ARG A 230 25.77 -33.56 10.40
CA ARG A 230 27.18 -33.70 9.92
C ARG A 230 27.99 -32.42 10.12
N ALA A 231 27.39 -31.25 9.96
CA ALA A 231 28.07 -29.97 10.21
C ALA A 231 28.35 -29.76 11.71
N ILE A 232 27.43 -30.19 12.58
CA ILE A 232 27.63 -30.14 14.05
C ILE A 232 28.72 -31.12 14.48
N GLU A 233 28.69 -32.37 14.00
CA GLU A 233 29.71 -33.40 14.30
C GLU A 233 31.10 -32.90 13.87
N LYS A 234 31.26 -32.37 12.67
CA LYS A 234 32.49 -31.81 12.17
C LYS A 234 33.00 -30.60 12.99
N ALA A 235 32.11 -29.76 13.48
CA ALA A 235 32.47 -28.62 14.34
C ALA A 235 32.96 -29.08 15.73
N LEU A 236 32.37 -30.15 16.28
CA LEU A 236 32.75 -30.72 17.56
C LEU A 236 34.09 -31.47 17.51
N GLU A 237 34.44 -32.09 16.36
CA GLU A 237 35.74 -32.76 16.14
C GLU A 237 36.92 -31.78 16.03
N THR A 238 36.65 -30.53 15.65
CA THR A 238 37.68 -29.49 15.45
C THR A 238 38.06 -28.76 16.74
N ASP A 239 37.35 -28.99 17.85
CA ASP A 239 37.53 -28.31 19.13
C ASP A 239 38.29 -29.16 20.19
N GLU A 240 39.16 -30.12 19.76
CA GLU A 240 40.12 -30.75 20.67
C GLU A 240 41.26 -29.77 20.98
N PRO A 241 41.51 -29.44 22.24
CA PRO A 241 42.62 -28.57 22.60
C PRO A 241 43.93 -29.28 22.29
N PRO A 242 44.98 -28.56 21.82
CA PRO A 242 46.28 -29.16 21.61
C PRO A 242 46.80 -29.73 22.92
N THR A 243 47.01 -31.05 22.97
CA THR A 243 47.71 -31.75 24.05
C THR A 243 49.10 -31.15 24.20
N GLY A 244 49.29 -30.41 25.28
CA GLY A 244 50.59 -29.83 25.65
C GLY A 244 51.62 -30.89 25.96
N ALA A 245 52.80 -30.62 25.46
CA ALA A 245 54.04 -31.13 26.03
C ALA A 245 54.69 -30.06 26.91
#